data_eff686ad0b10f52e5f508249c502d011
#
_entry.id   eff686ad0b10f52e5f508249c502d011
#
_cell.length_a   1.000
_cell.length_b   1.000
_cell.length_c   1.000
_cell.angle_alpha   90.00
_cell.angle_beta   90.00
_cell.angle_gamma   90.00
#
_symmetry.space_group_name_H-M   'P 1'
#
loop_
_entity.id
_entity.type
_entity.pdbx_description
1 polymer ?
#
loop_
_entity_poly.entity_id
_entity_poly.type
_entity_poly.pdbx_seq_one_letter_code
_entity_poly.pdbx_strand_id
1 'polypeptide(L)'
;MRIRPWTPLSEQGSVGRPSFVADHELWDDDRLAAADRVEAELAHVDLVRLVFGDPHGLARSKTLTADAFRAVLRNGMNFSPGPFLFDTGHAVAVDFLGDDPGVGVDELVGAGNFVAVPDPLTFQILPDRAPRTAWVLADEYLRDGTPHPLSSRGVLRRVLAEYESRGLAPAVGLEVEWYLTRRLDDEPGNTGNGFGLQGQAPRVAAMNAGYQFNLDAQYDTIAPLTDPLALRLLELGLPLRSMEHESGPGQVETTFSPMTALDAADAMLLFRTVTKQFCAARGHHASFMSHPALDSADPSGWHLNQSVIERATGRNLFEAEGPSGSMSPEGKAYADSLLDWARDLFMLSVPTVNGYRRLAAHHTLAPTRIGWRVEDRSAMLRIVGTGAGAHIENRVGEPCANPYLNIAAQLFAGLQGLAGGAAGDAPAPGELLVPQSLRQSLEAFRAGRAAQLLGTPLTACLTKLKESEVSRYETWCAQNSSRPDRTTQWEQREYFGAY
;
A
#
# COMPACT_ATOMS: atom_id res chain seq x y z
N MET A 1 -14.40 24.61 41.88
CA MET A 1 -13.00 25.05 41.70
C MET A 1 -12.79 25.27 40.20
N ARG A 2 -12.74 26.53 39.71
CA ARG A 2 -12.48 26.79 38.29
C ARG A 2 -10.98 26.60 38.03
N ILE A 3 -10.63 25.58 37.27
CA ILE A 3 -9.28 25.43 36.75
C ILE A 3 -9.05 26.62 35.82
N ARG A 4 -8.00 27.42 36.03
CA ARG A 4 -7.58 28.45 35.06
C ARG A 4 -7.30 27.76 33.73
N PRO A 5 -7.91 28.23 32.62
CA PRO A 5 -7.50 27.72 31.31
C PRO A 5 -6.03 28.03 31.10
N TRP A 6 -5.29 27.01 30.62
CA TRP A 6 -3.91 27.22 30.15
C TRP A 6 -4.01 28.13 28.92
N THR A 7 -3.37 29.30 29.00
CA THR A 7 -3.28 30.19 27.84
C THR A 7 -2.03 29.84 27.08
N PRO A 8 -2.13 29.31 25.84
CA PRO A 8 -0.95 29.13 25.01
C PRO A 8 -0.29 30.48 24.80
N LEU A 9 1.03 30.53 24.76
CA LEU A 9 1.73 31.70 24.26
C LEU A 9 1.23 31.92 22.84
N SER A 10 0.42 32.97 22.65
CA SER A 10 -0.08 33.31 21.33
C SER A 10 1.13 33.53 20.41
N GLU A 11 1.11 32.95 19.24
CA GLU A 11 2.00 33.29 18.14
C GLU A 11 1.63 34.72 17.65
N GLN A 12 1.82 35.71 18.51
CA GLN A 12 1.70 37.10 18.12
C GLN A 12 2.87 37.43 17.22
N GLY A 13 2.60 37.45 15.90
CA GLY A 13 3.55 37.92 14.92
C GLY A 13 3.80 37.05 13.69
N SER A 14 2.86 36.19 13.29
CA SER A 14 3.05 35.41 12.06
C SER A 14 2.56 36.12 10.78
N VAL A 15 2.10 37.36 10.87
CA VAL A 15 1.79 38.16 9.67
C VAL A 15 3.11 38.53 8.99
N GLY A 16 3.45 37.82 7.92
CA GLY A 16 4.64 38.10 7.10
C GLY A 16 5.83 37.17 7.32
N ARG A 17 5.74 36.08 8.10
CA ARG A 17 6.78 35.03 8.05
C ARG A 17 6.53 34.11 6.85
N PRO A 18 7.57 33.87 6.03
CA PRO A 18 7.51 32.84 5.00
C PRO A 18 7.06 31.51 5.62
N SER A 19 6.29 30.72 4.89
CA SER A 19 5.86 29.39 5.34
C SER A 19 6.67 28.33 4.62
N PHE A 20 6.92 27.18 5.25
CA PHE A 20 7.69 26.10 4.64
C PHE A 20 7.16 25.72 3.25
N VAL A 21 5.83 25.67 3.08
CA VAL A 21 5.20 25.37 1.78
C VAL A 21 5.49 26.46 0.75
N ALA A 22 5.38 27.73 1.13
CA ALA A 22 5.62 28.85 0.21
C ALA A 22 7.11 29.08 -0.05
N ASP A 23 7.97 28.94 0.96
CA ASP A 23 9.41 29.09 0.83
C ASP A 23 10.04 28.10 -0.15
N HIS A 24 9.46 26.90 -0.22
CA HIS A 24 9.95 25.81 -1.08
C HIS A 24 9.03 25.53 -2.28
N GLU A 25 8.03 26.36 -2.53
CA GLU A 25 7.10 26.26 -3.69
C GLU A 25 6.50 24.85 -3.86
N LEU A 26 6.08 24.23 -2.73
CA LEU A 26 5.69 22.82 -2.71
C LEU A 26 4.32 22.52 -3.32
N TRP A 27 3.46 23.52 -3.48
CA TRP A 27 2.11 23.36 -3.98
C TRP A 27 1.88 24.10 -5.30
N ASP A 28 1.18 23.43 -6.21
CA ASP A 28 0.58 23.99 -7.40
C ASP A 28 -0.72 24.77 -7.08
N ASP A 29 -1.29 25.40 -8.10
CA ASP A 29 -2.52 26.21 -7.96
C ASP A 29 -3.70 25.37 -7.44
N ASP A 30 -3.81 24.09 -7.84
CA ASP A 30 -4.88 23.20 -7.37
C ASP A 30 -4.78 22.91 -5.88
N ARG A 31 -3.56 22.68 -5.37
CA ARG A 31 -3.32 22.50 -3.94
C ARG A 31 -3.51 23.77 -3.14
N LEU A 32 -3.11 24.91 -3.68
CA LEU A 32 -3.36 26.21 -3.05
C LEU A 32 -4.87 26.46 -2.90
N ALA A 33 -5.64 26.25 -3.98
CA ALA A 33 -7.10 26.37 -3.94
C ALA A 33 -7.77 25.33 -3.01
N ALA A 34 -7.21 24.12 -2.93
CA ALA A 34 -7.68 23.10 -1.99
C ALA A 34 -7.39 23.48 -0.53
N ALA A 35 -6.24 24.07 -0.25
CA ALA A 35 -5.86 24.52 1.09
C ALA A 35 -6.82 25.59 1.63
N ASP A 36 -7.25 26.54 0.78
CA ASP A 36 -8.28 27.54 1.16
C ASP A 36 -9.62 26.87 1.53
N ARG A 37 -10.02 25.83 0.78
CA ARG A 37 -11.23 25.04 1.12
C ARG A 37 -11.08 24.31 2.43
N VAL A 38 -9.92 23.66 2.65
CA VAL A 38 -9.62 22.96 3.92
C VAL A 38 -9.66 23.93 5.09
N GLU A 39 -9.10 25.14 4.96
CA GLU A 39 -9.13 26.14 6.03
C GLU A 39 -10.57 26.53 6.43
N ALA A 40 -11.48 26.60 5.46
CA ALA A 40 -12.92 26.83 5.74
C ALA A 40 -13.57 25.62 6.43
N GLU A 41 -13.28 24.40 5.98
CA GLU A 41 -13.82 23.15 6.55
C GLU A 41 -13.35 22.90 7.99
N LEU A 42 -12.17 23.43 8.38
CA LEU A 42 -11.68 23.29 9.76
C LEU A 42 -12.60 23.89 10.83
N ALA A 43 -13.54 24.77 10.45
CA ALA A 43 -14.60 25.25 11.35
C ALA A 43 -15.60 24.13 11.75
N HIS A 44 -15.67 23.07 10.96
CA HIS A 44 -16.60 21.96 11.14
C HIS A 44 -15.95 20.68 11.69
N VAL A 45 -14.67 20.74 12.05
CA VAL A 45 -13.85 19.60 12.47
C VAL A 45 -13.21 19.87 13.83
N ASP A 46 -13.19 18.87 14.71
CA ASP A 46 -12.54 18.97 16.02
C ASP A 46 -11.07 18.52 15.96
N LEU A 47 -10.82 17.46 15.21
CA LEU A 47 -9.50 16.81 15.10
C LEU A 47 -9.14 16.54 13.64
N VAL A 48 -7.85 16.60 13.32
CA VAL A 48 -7.30 16.23 12.01
C VAL A 48 -6.21 15.19 12.21
N ARG A 49 -6.29 14.07 11.50
CA ARG A 49 -5.23 13.07 11.39
C ARG A 49 -4.38 13.37 10.18
N LEU A 50 -3.15 13.78 10.42
CA LEU A 50 -2.11 13.92 9.40
C LEU A 50 -1.44 12.57 9.22
N VAL A 51 -1.54 11.98 8.03
CA VAL A 51 -1.19 10.58 7.75
C VAL A 51 -0.16 10.49 6.64
N PHE A 52 0.77 9.55 6.74
CA PHE A 52 1.64 9.14 5.63
C PHE A 52 1.78 7.61 5.60
N GLY A 53 2.15 7.07 4.44
CA GLY A 53 2.44 5.64 4.27
C GLY A 53 3.91 5.35 4.55
N ASP A 54 4.21 4.48 5.53
CA ASP A 54 5.59 4.04 5.77
C ASP A 54 6.09 3.06 4.68
N PRO A 55 7.37 2.65 4.67
CA PRO A 55 7.92 1.72 3.68
C PRO A 55 7.19 0.37 3.59
N HIS A 56 6.50 -0.03 4.67
CA HIS A 56 5.68 -1.25 4.71
C HIS A 56 4.27 -1.03 4.18
N GLY A 57 3.90 0.22 3.81
CA GLY A 57 2.56 0.58 3.37
C GLY A 57 1.55 0.69 4.50
N LEU A 58 1.99 0.85 5.74
CA LEU A 58 1.13 1.08 6.89
C LEU A 58 0.91 2.58 7.10
N ALA A 59 -0.33 2.97 7.45
CA ALA A 59 -0.67 4.35 7.74
C ALA A 59 -0.09 4.78 9.09
N ARG A 60 0.80 5.77 9.08
CA ARG A 60 1.36 6.43 10.27
C ARG A 60 0.73 7.79 10.44
N SER A 61 0.35 8.16 11.65
CA SER A 61 -0.36 9.42 11.83
C SER A 61 -0.05 10.12 13.15
N LYS A 62 -0.28 11.44 13.14
CA LYS A 62 -0.48 12.26 14.35
C LYS A 62 -1.85 12.90 14.30
N THR A 63 -2.54 12.94 15.43
CA THR A 63 -3.84 13.59 15.56
C THR A 63 -3.65 14.97 16.20
N LEU A 64 -4.15 15.98 15.54
CA LEU A 64 -4.03 17.40 15.89
C LEU A 64 -5.41 17.98 16.17
N THR A 65 -5.51 19.03 16.99
CA THR A 65 -6.71 19.87 17.00
C THR A 65 -6.83 20.63 15.69
N ALA A 66 -8.03 21.00 15.26
CA ALA A 66 -8.23 21.77 14.05
C ALA A 66 -7.44 23.11 14.08
N ASP A 67 -7.36 23.77 15.25
CA ASP A 67 -6.59 25.00 15.39
C ASP A 67 -5.09 24.78 15.20
N ALA A 68 -4.50 23.72 15.78
CA ALA A 68 -3.09 23.38 15.57
C ALA A 68 -2.82 23.00 14.12
N PHE A 69 -3.79 22.36 13.44
CA PHE A 69 -3.63 21.96 12.04
C PHE A 69 -3.56 23.16 11.08
N ARG A 70 -4.15 24.31 11.40
CA ARG A 70 -4.01 25.54 10.58
C ARG A 70 -2.55 25.94 10.36
N ALA A 71 -1.71 25.85 11.38
CA ALA A 71 -0.29 26.10 11.25
C ALA A 71 0.44 25.01 10.47
N VAL A 72 0.05 23.74 10.69
CA VAL A 72 0.61 22.56 10.00
C VAL A 72 0.27 22.57 8.51
N LEU A 73 -0.90 23.04 8.14
CA LEU A 73 -1.30 23.17 6.72
C LEU A 73 -0.31 24.03 5.92
N ARG A 74 0.29 25.03 6.55
CA ARG A 74 1.25 25.94 5.90
C ARG A 74 2.73 25.56 6.10
N ASN A 75 3.03 24.94 7.23
CA ASN A 75 4.44 24.73 7.64
C ASN A 75 4.84 23.26 7.65
N GLY A 76 3.92 22.34 7.35
CA GLY A 76 4.14 20.93 7.59
C GLY A 76 4.31 20.63 9.07
N MET A 77 4.60 19.38 9.38
CA MET A 77 4.82 18.89 10.73
C MET A 77 6.04 17.99 10.82
N ASN A 78 6.86 18.22 11.84
CA ASN A 78 8.01 17.36 12.10
C ASN A 78 7.56 15.97 12.59
N PHE A 79 8.10 14.94 11.93
CA PHE A 79 7.96 13.53 12.32
C PHE A 79 9.32 12.90 12.54
N SER A 80 9.39 11.98 13.51
CA SER A 80 10.55 11.12 13.68
C SER A 80 10.67 10.13 12.50
N PRO A 81 11.86 9.82 12.01
CA PRO A 81 12.09 8.88 10.94
C PRO A 81 11.92 7.41 11.35
N GLY A 82 11.62 7.12 12.62
CA GLY A 82 11.47 5.75 13.12
C GLY A 82 10.72 4.78 12.20
N PRO A 83 9.57 5.18 11.60
CA PRO A 83 8.86 4.31 10.67
C PRO A 83 9.64 3.89 9.42
N PHE A 84 10.67 4.64 9.03
CA PHE A 84 11.56 4.27 7.92
C PHE A 84 12.71 3.34 8.34
N LEU A 85 12.97 3.20 9.66
CA LEU A 85 14.16 2.57 10.21
C LEU A 85 13.90 1.19 10.81
N PHE A 86 12.63 0.86 11.04
CA PHE A 86 12.19 -0.38 11.68
C PHE A 86 11.60 -1.35 10.67
N ASP A 87 11.89 -2.65 10.84
CA ASP A 87 11.23 -3.71 10.06
C ASP A 87 9.77 -3.93 10.50
N THR A 88 9.07 -4.89 9.91
CA THR A 88 7.66 -5.19 10.21
C THR A 88 7.39 -5.54 11.68
N GLY A 89 8.36 -6.12 12.38
CA GLY A 89 8.28 -6.43 13.81
C GLY A 89 8.88 -5.36 14.72
N HIS A 90 9.12 -4.14 14.20
CA HIS A 90 9.75 -3.05 14.92
C HIS A 90 11.19 -3.33 15.39
N ALA A 91 11.91 -4.27 14.77
CA ALA A 91 13.35 -4.35 14.97
C ALA A 91 14.04 -3.18 14.29
N VAL A 92 15.06 -2.61 14.93
CA VAL A 92 15.89 -1.55 14.34
C VAL A 92 16.73 -2.18 13.22
N ALA A 93 16.36 -1.93 11.98
CA ALA A 93 17.02 -2.48 10.80
C ALA A 93 18.03 -1.50 10.18
N VAL A 94 17.82 -0.20 10.38
CA VAL A 94 18.73 0.88 9.97
C VAL A 94 19.30 1.52 11.22
N ASP A 95 20.62 1.41 11.41
CA ASP A 95 21.29 2.01 12.55
C ASP A 95 21.36 3.53 12.39
N PHE A 96 20.60 4.25 13.21
CA PHE A 96 20.54 5.70 13.22
C PHE A 96 21.34 6.33 14.40
N LEU A 97 21.95 5.50 15.24
CA LEU A 97 22.79 5.95 16.35
C LEU A 97 24.27 5.99 15.98
N GLY A 98 24.65 5.27 14.93
CA GLY A 98 25.98 5.33 14.35
C GLY A 98 26.21 6.59 13.50
N ASP A 99 27.44 6.79 13.07
CA ASP A 99 27.84 7.93 12.23
C ASP A 99 27.34 7.81 10.78
N ASP A 100 26.96 6.62 10.34
CA ASP A 100 26.43 6.34 9.00
C ASP A 100 25.29 5.30 9.08
N PRO A 101 24.04 5.67 8.75
CA PRO A 101 22.92 4.74 8.66
C PRO A 101 23.08 3.70 7.55
N GLY A 102 24.01 3.91 6.62
CA GLY A 102 24.30 3.03 5.50
C GLY A 102 23.15 2.94 4.47
N VAL A 103 22.40 4.04 4.33
CA VAL A 103 21.32 4.20 3.33
C VAL A 103 21.48 5.46 2.48
N GLY A 104 22.56 6.23 2.69
CA GLY A 104 22.85 7.46 1.92
C GLY A 104 21.89 8.61 2.21
N VAL A 105 21.41 8.73 3.46
CA VAL A 105 20.57 9.82 3.96
C VAL A 105 21.12 10.25 5.31
N ASP A 106 21.96 11.27 5.28
CA ASP A 106 22.72 11.76 6.46
C ASP A 106 21.78 12.32 7.55
N GLU A 107 20.62 12.85 7.14
CA GLU A 107 19.60 13.40 8.06
C GLU A 107 18.99 12.35 8.99
N LEU A 108 19.19 11.07 8.74
CA LEU A 108 18.75 9.99 9.63
C LEU A 108 19.66 9.80 10.83
N VAL A 109 20.89 10.32 10.81
CA VAL A 109 21.82 10.28 11.95
C VAL A 109 21.19 10.98 13.15
N GLY A 110 21.17 10.30 14.30
CA GLY A 110 20.52 10.79 15.51
C GLY A 110 18.99 10.84 15.42
N ALA A 111 18.37 10.13 14.46
CA ALA A 111 16.94 10.15 14.19
C ALA A 111 16.38 11.55 13.89
N GLY A 112 17.07 12.32 13.05
CA GLY A 112 16.65 13.67 12.64
C GLY A 112 15.24 13.67 12.03
N ASN A 113 14.42 14.65 12.40
CA ASN A 113 13.04 14.74 11.89
C ASN A 113 13.00 15.08 10.40
N PHE A 114 12.03 14.50 9.71
CA PHE A 114 11.56 14.97 8.41
C PHE A 114 10.32 15.87 8.57
N VAL A 115 9.90 16.55 7.50
CA VAL A 115 8.71 17.39 7.46
C VAL A 115 7.62 16.71 6.65
N ALA A 116 6.50 16.40 7.31
CA ALA A 116 5.30 15.90 6.64
C ALA A 116 4.41 17.10 6.27
N VAL A 117 4.25 17.35 4.97
CA VAL A 117 3.45 18.45 4.41
C VAL A 117 2.10 17.88 3.97
N PRO A 118 0.96 18.39 4.50
CA PRO A 118 -0.35 17.93 4.08
C PRO A 118 -0.56 18.09 2.56
N ASP A 119 -1.17 17.09 1.94
CA ASP A 119 -1.72 17.23 0.58
C ASP A 119 -3.21 17.61 0.71
N PRO A 120 -3.58 18.89 0.53
CA PRO A 120 -4.94 19.37 0.79
C PRO A 120 -5.98 18.75 -0.15
N LEU A 121 -5.57 18.18 -1.28
CA LEU A 121 -6.47 17.46 -2.19
C LEU A 121 -7.01 16.15 -1.58
N THR A 122 -6.35 15.62 -0.55
CA THR A 122 -6.72 14.37 0.10
C THR A 122 -7.51 14.58 1.41
N PHE A 123 -7.86 15.82 1.74
CA PHE A 123 -8.58 16.12 2.97
C PHE A 123 -10.00 15.55 2.93
N GLN A 124 -10.34 14.73 3.93
CA GLN A 124 -11.66 14.11 4.07
C GLN A 124 -12.15 14.12 5.51
N ILE A 125 -13.41 14.50 5.71
CA ILE A 125 -14.08 14.36 7.01
C ILE A 125 -14.56 12.91 7.13
N LEU A 126 -14.10 12.23 8.18
CA LEU A 126 -14.49 10.83 8.43
C LEU A 126 -15.93 10.77 8.95
N PRO A 127 -16.85 10.07 8.26
CA PRO A 127 -18.23 9.95 8.69
C PRO A 127 -18.37 9.30 10.08
N ASP A 128 -19.43 9.64 10.82
CA ASP A 128 -19.83 9.08 12.14
C ASP A 128 -18.68 9.02 13.18
N ARG A 129 -17.79 10.00 13.15
CA ARG A 129 -16.77 10.16 14.20
C ARG A 129 -17.22 11.21 15.22
N ALA A 130 -17.15 10.85 16.49
CA ALA A 130 -17.26 11.77 17.62
C ALA A 130 -15.99 11.61 18.48
N PRO A 131 -15.14 12.65 18.60
CA PRO A 131 -15.22 13.97 17.96
C PRO A 131 -15.16 13.92 16.43
N ARG A 132 -15.67 14.96 15.75
CA ARG A 132 -15.60 15.09 14.29
C ARG A 132 -14.15 15.15 13.84
N THR A 133 -13.75 14.15 13.08
CA THR A 133 -12.34 13.94 12.73
C THR A 133 -12.18 13.95 11.22
N ALA A 134 -11.22 14.75 10.73
CA ALA A 134 -10.77 14.68 9.36
C ALA A 134 -9.50 13.81 9.22
N TRP A 135 -9.24 13.37 8.00
CA TRP A 135 -8.04 12.66 7.58
C TRP A 135 -7.44 13.35 6.36
N VAL A 136 -6.11 13.48 6.34
CA VAL A 136 -5.37 14.08 5.24
C VAL A 136 -4.03 13.37 5.08
N LEU A 137 -3.66 13.06 3.85
CA LEU A 137 -2.34 12.50 3.55
C LEU A 137 -1.27 13.60 3.55
N ALA A 138 -0.04 13.21 3.81
CA ALA A 138 1.12 14.06 3.73
C ALA A 138 2.14 13.51 2.75
N ASP A 139 2.83 14.43 2.08
CA ASP A 139 4.08 14.16 1.39
C ASP A 139 5.27 14.43 2.34
N GLU A 140 6.31 13.63 2.24
CA GLU A 140 7.48 13.73 3.12
C GLU A 140 8.60 14.52 2.44
N TYR A 141 9.17 15.47 3.21
CA TYR A 141 10.26 16.35 2.76
C TYR A 141 11.42 16.37 3.77
N LEU A 142 12.62 16.61 3.29
CA LEU A 142 13.73 17.03 4.12
C LEU A 142 13.55 18.50 4.56
N ARG A 143 14.36 18.95 5.51
CA ARG A 143 14.22 20.31 6.08
C ARG A 143 14.54 21.44 5.10
N ASP A 144 15.25 21.12 4.02
CA ASP A 144 15.59 22.04 2.94
C ASP A 144 14.50 22.11 1.84
N GLY A 145 13.36 21.41 2.03
CA GLY A 145 12.25 21.36 1.09
C GLY A 145 12.41 20.33 -0.03
N THR A 146 13.52 19.59 -0.08
CA THR A 146 13.66 18.50 -1.06
C THR A 146 12.77 17.31 -0.67
N PRO A 147 12.18 16.59 -1.65
CA PRO A 147 11.41 15.38 -1.35
C PRO A 147 12.24 14.36 -0.57
N HIS A 148 11.66 13.77 0.47
CA HIS A 148 12.36 12.79 1.29
C HIS A 148 12.69 11.55 0.43
N PRO A 149 13.97 11.12 0.36
CA PRO A 149 14.38 10.05 -0.56
C PRO A 149 13.79 8.66 -0.21
N LEU A 150 13.25 8.48 0.99
CA LEU A 150 12.56 7.25 1.42
C LEU A 150 11.04 7.33 1.27
N SER A 151 10.48 8.40 0.71
CA SER A 151 9.05 8.57 0.50
C SER A 151 8.51 7.58 -0.54
N SER A 152 7.65 6.66 -0.10
CA SER A 152 6.97 5.72 -1.02
C SER A 152 6.01 6.45 -1.96
N ARG A 153 5.24 7.42 -1.45
CA ARG A 153 4.31 8.24 -2.24
C ARG A 153 5.07 9.11 -3.24
N GLY A 154 6.24 9.62 -2.84
CA GLY A 154 7.15 10.38 -3.71
C GLY A 154 7.68 9.55 -4.88
N VAL A 155 7.95 8.24 -4.69
CA VAL A 155 8.33 7.34 -5.79
C VAL A 155 7.23 7.29 -6.85
N LEU A 156 5.97 7.06 -6.45
CA LEU A 156 4.86 7.00 -7.39
C LEU A 156 4.66 8.34 -8.12
N ARG A 157 4.75 9.45 -7.42
CA ARG A 157 4.66 10.79 -8.05
C ARG A 157 5.72 10.99 -9.14
N ARG A 158 6.97 10.56 -8.92
CA ARG A 158 8.03 10.65 -9.94
C ARG A 158 7.69 9.81 -11.17
N VAL A 159 7.21 8.59 -10.98
CA VAL A 159 6.78 7.73 -12.11
C VAL A 159 5.64 8.39 -12.89
N LEU A 160 4.66 8.98 -12.20
CA LEU A 160 3.53 9.63 -12.84
C LEU A 160 3.93 10.89 -13.61
N ALA A 161 4.91 11.66 -13.11
CA ALA A 161 5.46 12.80 -13.83
C ALA A 161 6.12 12.37 -15.18
N GLU A 162 6.75 11.20 -15.21
CA GLU A 162 7.29 10.63 -16.46
C GLU A 162 6.18 10.25 -17.46
N TYR A 163 5.04 9.71 -17.00
CA TYR A 163 3.88 9.47 -17.85
C TYR A 163 3.31 10.78 -18.38
N GLU A 164 3.14 11.76 -17.50
CA GLU A 164 2.60 13.07 -17.86
C GLU A 164 3.45 13.79 -18.91
N SER A 165 4.79 13.77 -18.75
CA SER A 165 5.74 14.37 -19.72
C SER A 165 5.61 13.79 -21.12
N ARG A 166 5.05 12.57 -21.25
CA ARG A 166 4.78 11.88 -22.52
C ARG A 166 3.32 12.00 -22.98
N GLY A 167 2.51 12.81 -22.30
CA GLY A 167 1.09 12.96 -22.59
C GLY A 167 0.25 11.73 -22.26
N LEU A 168 0.71 10.90 -21.33
CA LEU A 168 0.06 9.65 -20.93
C LEU A 168 -0.53 9.76 -19.52
N ALA A 169 -1.55 8.94 -19.25
CA ALA A 169 -2.19 8.81 -17.94
C ALA A 169 -2.50 7.33 -17.64
N PRO A 170 -1.84 6.72 -16.65
CA PRO A 170 -2.19 5.36 -16.24
C PRO A 170 -3.54 5.36 -15.51
N ALA A 171 -4.38 4.37 -15.82
CA ALA A 171 -5.59 4.04 -15.11
C ALA A 171 -5.40 2.72 -14.37
N VAL A 172 -5.76 2.69 -13.07
CA VAL A 172 -5.53 1.56 -12.17
C VAL A 172 -6.82 1.15 -11.48
N GLY A 173 -7.17 -0.14 -11.56
CA GLY A 173 -8.26 -0.77 -10.83
C GLY A 173 -7.70 -1.69 -9.74
N LEU A 174 -8.33 -1.65 -8.58
CA LEU A 174 -7.97 -2.48 -7.43
C LEU A 174 -8.96 -3.62 -7.25
N GLU A 175 -8.46 -4.83 -7.01
CA GLU A 175 -9.21 -6.03 -6.66
C GLU A 175 -8.47 -6.68 -5.50
N VAL A 176 -9.03 -6.62 -4.30
CA VAL A 176 -8.31 -6.87 -3.04
C VAL A 176 -9.07 -7.86 -2.18
N GLU A 177 -8.44 -8.98 -1.90
CA GLU A 177 -8.95 -9.99 -0.98
C GLU A 177 -8.44 -9.73 0.45
N TRP A 178 -9.26 -9.99 1.45
CA TRP A 178 -8.95 -9.81 2.86
C TRP A 178 -9.82 -10.68 3.75
N TYR A 179 -9.46 -10.85 5.03
CA TYR A 179 -10.18 -11.67 5.99
C TYR A 179 -10.95 -10.85 7.01
N LEU A 180 -12.23 -11.16 7.17
CA LEU A 180 -13.09 -10.72 8.25
C LEU A 180 -13.21 -11.84 9.28
N THR A 181 -12.92 -11.53 10.55
CA THR A 181 -13.00 -12.48 11.66
C THR A 181 -13.66 -11.86 12.88
N ARG A 182 -14.26 -12.67 13.75
CA ARG A 182 -14.85 -12.23 15.01
C ARG A 182 -13.80 -12.32 16.12
N ARG A 183 -13.58 -11.22 16.85
CA ARG A 183 -12.69 -11.21 18.02
C ARG A 183 -13.28 -12.07 19.13
N LEU A 184 -12.41 -12.85 19.79
CA LEU A 184 -12.78 -13.71 20.92
C LEU A 184 -12.56 -13.04 22.27
N ASP A 185 -11.68 -12.07 22.35
CA ASP A 185 -11.33 -11.35 23.56
C ASP A 185 -11.41 -9.85 23.32
N ASP A 186 -11.95 -9.11 24.29
CA ASP A 186 -11.92 -7.64 24.32
C ASP A 186 -10.58 -7.10 24.83
N GLU A 187 -9.74 -7.95 25.38
CA GLU A 187 -8.40 -7.61 25.87
C GLU A 187 -7.46 -7.35 24.69
N PRO A 188 -6.73 -6.24 24.68
CA PRO A 188 -5.65 -6.07 23.73
C PRO A 188 -4.65 -7.22 23.96
N GLY A 189 -4.38 -7.96 22.88
CA GLY A 189 -3.38 -9.01 22.91
C GLY A 189 -2.06 -8.50 23.47
N ASN A 190 -1.24 -9.40 23.92
CA ASN A 190 -0.03 -9.26 24.70
C ASN A 190 0.72 -7.93 24.59
N THR A 191 1.08 -7.49 25.74
CA THR A 191 1.87 -6.30 26.02
C THR A 191 3.39 -6.57 26.09
N GLY A 192 3.84 -7.80 25.88
CA GLY A 192 5.26 -8.16 25.94
C GLY A 192 6.07 -7.84 24.70
N ASN A 193 5.71 -6.76 23.99
CA ASN A 193 6.38 -6.32 22.79
C ASN A 193 7.41 -5.20 23.07
N GLY A 194 8.44 -5.16 22.28
CA GLY A 194 9.47 -4.15 22.26
C GLY A 194 10.11 -4.09 20.89
N PHE A 195 11.23 -3.40 20.75
CA PHE A 195 11.94 -3.36 19.48
C PHE A 195 12.36 -4.77 19.05
N GLY A 196 11.79 -5.26 17.95
CA GLY A 196 12.01 -6.59 17.43
C GLY A 196 11.32 -7.73 18.18
N LEU A 197 10.48 -7.40 19.15
CA LEU A 197 9.68 -8.38 19.88
C LEU A 197 8.23 -8.34 19.39
N GLN A 198 7.79 -9.45 18.79
CA GLN A 198 6.43 -9.59 18.32
C GLN A 198 5.44 -9.66 19.49
N GLY A 199 4.32 -8.94 19.37
CA GLY A 199 3.16 -9.12 20.22
C GLY A 199 2.45 -10.46 19.95
N GLN A 200 1.33 -10.69 20.65
CA GLN A 200 0.44 -11.80 20.31
C GLN A 200 -0.54 -11.35 19.21
N ALA A 201 -0.81 -12.23 18.26
CA ALA A 201 -1.88 -11.98 17.30
C ALA A 201 -3.24 -11.93 18.02
N PRO A 202 -4.18 -11.12 17.53
CA PRO A 202 -5.56 -11.13 18.04
C PRO A 202 -6.14 -12.56 18.02
N ARG A 203 -6.80 -12.95 19.12
CA ARG A 203 -7.54 -14.22 19.14
C ARG A 203 -8.86 -14.02 18.42
N VAL A 204 -9.12 -14.86 17.43
CA VAL A 204 -10.29 -14.72 16.55
C VAL A 204 -10.97 -16.06 16.28
N ALA A 205 -12.22 -16.00 15.87
CA ALA A 205 -12.93 -17.09 15.23
C ALA A 205 -13.28 -16.68 13.80
N ALA A 206 -13.30 -17.66 12.90
CA ALA A 206 -13.82 -17.48 11.55
C ALA A 206 -15.29 -17.03 11.56
N MET A 207 -15.71 -16.27 10.55
CA MET A 207 -17.11 -15.82 10.42
C MET A 207 -18.05 -16.96 10.04
N ASN A 208 -17.55 -17.88 9.21
CA ASN A 208 -18.28 -19.04 8.68
C ASN A 208 -17.30 -20.17 8.34
N ALA A 209 -17.78 -21.23 7.72
CA ALA A 209 -16.96 -22.36 7.32
C ALA A 209 -16.20 -22.16 6.00
N GLY A 210 -16.50 -21.08 5.24
CA GLY A 210 -16.02 -20.93 3.88
C GLY A 210 -16.61 -21.99 2.95
N TYR A 211 -15.78 -22.55 2.09
CA TYR A 211 -16.02 -23.74 1.26
C TYR A 211 -16.49 -23.47 -0.17
N GLN A 212 -17.49 -22.62 -0.40
CA GLN A 212 -17.99 -22.38 -1.76
C GLN A 212 -17.83 -20.91 -2.14
N PHE A 213 -17.05 -20.71 -3.17
CA PHE A 213 -16.78 -19.43 -3.81
C PHE A 213 -18.10 -18.77 -4.29
N ASN A 214 -18.29 -17.50 -3.94
CA ASN A 214 -19.42 -16.65 -4.33
C ASN A 214 -20.82 -17.24 -3.99
N LEU A 215 -20.90 -18.09 -2.96
CA LEU A 215 -22.20 -18.59 -2.51
C LEU A 215 -22.97 -17.48 -1.78
N ASP A 216 -24.12 -17.08 -2.32
CA ASP A 216 -24.97 -16.00 -1.81
C ASP A 216 -25.30 -16.15 -0.31
N ALA A 217 -25.67 -17.38 0.10
CA ALA A 217 -25.93 -17.67 1.51
C ALA A 217 -24.71 -17.52 2.42
N GLN A 218 -23.49 -17.60 1.91
CA GLN A 218 -22.27 -17.31 2.66
C GLN A 218 -22.06 -15.81 2.81
N TYR A 219 -22.37 -15.02 1.77
CA TYR A 219 -22.34 -13.57 1.85
C TYR A 219 -23.27 -13.06 2.95
N ASP A 220 -24.49 -13.60 3.08
CA ASP A 220 -25.44 -13.25 4.14
C ASP A 220 -24.84 -13.37 5.56
N THR A 221 -23.87 -14.26 5.75
CA THR A 221 -23.21 -14.42 7.06
C THR A 221 -22.28 -13.25 7.42
N ILE A 222 -21.80 -12.53 6.42
CA ILE A 222 -20.89 -11.37 6.58
C ILE A 222 -21.59 -10.04 6.27
N ALA A 223 -22.70 -10.04 5.53
CA ALA A 223 -23.46 -8.85 5.11
C ALA A 223 -23.77 -7.85 6.23
N PRO A 224 -24.07 -8.27 7.48
CA PRO A 224 -24.27 -7.31 8.58
C PRO A 224 -23.09 -6.39 8.86
N LEU A 225 -21.89 -6.74 8.38
CA LEU A 225 -20.67 -5.94 8.50
C LEU A 225 -20.21 -5.37 7.16
N THR A 226 -20.27 -6.16 6.10
CA THR A 226 -19.77 -5.74 4.77
C THR A 226 -20.67 -4.72 4.10
N ASP A 227 -22.00 -4.82 4.23
CA ASP A 227 -22.93 -3.84 3.65
C ASP A 227 -22.79 -2.45 4.27
N PRO A 228 -22.79 -2.27 5.62
CA PRO A 228 -22.51 -0.97 6.21
C PRO A 228 -21.09 -0.46 5.93
N LEU A 229 -20.10 -1.36 5.78
CA LEU A 229 -18.76 -0.97 5.37
C LEU A 229 -18.74 -0.44 3.92
N ALA A 230 -19.44 -1.12 3.00
CA ALA A 230 -19.56 -0.69 1.60
C ALA A 230 -20.14 0.73 1.51
N LEU A 231 -21.23 1.00 2.23
CA LEU A 231 -21.82 2.35 2.29
C LEU A 231 -20.83 3.38 2.86
N ARG A 232 -20.06 2.99 3.88
CA ARG A 232 -19.03 3.85 4.47
C ARG A 232 -17.91 4.17 3.48
N LEU A 233 -17.48 3.22 2.67
CA LEU A 233 -16.45 3.44 1.63
C LEU A 233 -16.97 4.38 0.54
N LEU A 234 -18.23 4.23 0.13
CA LEU A 234 -18.88 5.13 -0.83
C LEU A 234 -19.01 6.55 -0.28
N GLU A 235 -19.40 6.73 1.00
CA GLU A 235 -19.45 8.04 1.69
C GLU A 235 -18.07 8.73 1.72
N LEU A 236 -16.99 7.96 1.77
CA LEU A 236 -15.61 8.45 1.69
C LEU A 236 -15.16 8.72 0.26
N GLY A 237 -16.03 8.57 -0.73
CA GLY A 237 -15.72 8.82 -2.14
C GLY A 237 -14.89 7.72 -2.81
N LEU A 238 -14.67 6.57 -2.16
CA LEU A 238 -14.02 5.46 -2.82
C LEU A 238 -14.98 4.86 -3.87
N PRO A 239 -14.55 4.66 -5.12
CA PRO A 239 -15.41 4.18 -6.20
C PRO A 239 -15.61 2.65 -6.14
N LEU A 240 -16.19 2.18 -5.02
CA LEU A 240 -16.49 0.78 -4.78
C LEU A 240 -17.38 0.21 -5.90
N ARG A 241 -17.06 -0.98 -6.40
CA ARG A 241 -17.87 -1.72 -7.38
C ARG A 241 -18.57 -2.92 -6.79
N SER A 242 -17.83 -3.75 -6.08
CA SER A 242 -18.39 -4.98 -5.49
C SER A 242 -17.69 -5.36 -4.19
N MET A 243 -18.40 -6.14 -3.39
CA MET A 243 -17.89 -6.98 -2.31
C MET A 243 -18.50 -8.35 -2.44
N GLU A 244 -17.68 -9.38 -2.42
CA GLU A 244 -18.11 -10.76 -2.50
C GLU A 244 -17.46 -11.65 -1.45
N HIS A 245 -18.13 -12.76 -1.14
CA HIS A 245 -17.57 -13.79 -0.28
C HIS A 245 -16.69 -14.72 -1.10
N GLU A 246 -15.42 -14.84 -0.70
CA GLU A 246 -14.44 -15.73 -1.31
C GLU A 246 -14.46 -17.16 -0.73
N SER A 247 -13.54 -18.02 -1.17
CA SER A 247 -13.50 -19.44 -0.77
C SER A 247 -13.16 -19.64 0.69
N GLY A 248 -12.34 -18.78 1.27
CA GLY A 248 -11.89 -18.90 2.66
C GLY A 248 -12.96 -18.49 3.69
N PRO A 249 -12.84 -18.94 4.94
CA PRO A 249 -13.84 -18.70 5.99
C PRO A 249 -13.86 -17.23 6.45
N GLY A 250 -14.80 -16.46 5.90
CA GLY A 250 -14.89 -15.01 6.10
C GLY A 250 -13.92 -14.21 5.21
N GLN A 251 -13.42 -14.82 4.15
CA GLN A 251 -12.65 -14.12 3.12
C GLN A 251 -13.59 -13.27 2.26
N VAL A 252 -13.17 -12.03 2.01
CA VAL A 252 -13.93 -11.02 1.26
C VAL A 252 -13.05 -10.51 0.14
N GLU A 253 -13.58 -10.47 -1.08
CA GLU A 253 -13.00 -9.68 -2.16
C GLU A 253 -13.70 -8.33 -2.26
N THR A 254 -12.94 -7.29 -2.55
CA THR A 254 -13.46 -5.92 -2.72
C THR A 254 -12.86 -5.33 -3.99
N THR A 255 -13.71 -4.89 -4.93
CA THR A 255 -13.26 -4.31 -6.19
C THR A 255 -13.63 -2.83 -6.31
N PHE A 256 -12.78 -2.07 -7.00
CA PHE A 256 -12.97 -0.64 -7.21
C PHE A 256 -12.94 -0.31 -8.71
N SER A 257 -13.71 0.70 -9.11
CA SER A 257 -13.61 1.26 -10.45
C SER A 257 -12.21 1.83 -10.70
N PRO A 258 -11.73 1.81 -11.95
CA PRO A 258 -10.43 2.39 -12.26
C PRO A 258 -10.33 3.86 -11.83
N MET A 259 -9.17 4.23 -11.28
CA MET A 259 -8.80 5.54 -10.77
C MET A 259 -7.50 6.01 -11.42
N THR A 260 -7.12 7.26 -11.21
CA THR A 260 -5.72 7.66 -11.43
C THR A 260 -4.82 6.84 -10.50
N ALA A 261 -3.59 6.61 -10.90
CA ALA A 261 -2.73 5.69 -10.14
C ALA A 261 -2.38 6.21 -8.73
N LEU A 262 -2.29 7.55 -8.56
CA LEU A 262 -2.08 8.12 -7.23
C LEU A 262 -3.33 7.96 -6.35
N ASP A 263 -4.52 8.25 -6.90
CA ASP A 263 -5.77 8.06 -6.18
C ASP A 263 -5.98 6.58 -5.80
N ALA A 264 -5.61 5.64 -6.68
CA ALA A 264 -5.67 4.21 -6.38
C ALA A 264 -4.77 3.82 -5.20
N ALA A 265 -3.54 4.34 -5.14
CA ALA A 265 -2.63 4.09 -4.02
C ALA A 265 -3.14 4.72 -2.71
N ASP A 266 -3.60 5.97 -2.77
CA ASP A 266 -4.18 6.69 -1.64
C ASP A 266 -5.48 5.99 -1.15
N ALA A 267 -6.35 5.56 -2.09
CA ALA A 267 -7.56 4.79 -1.80
C ALA A 267 -7.26 3.45 -1.12
N MET A 268 -6.23 2.72 -1.57
CA MET A 268 -5.84 1.44 -0.94
C MET A 268 -5.37 1.64 0.51
N LEU A 269 -4.61 2.70 0.79
CA LEU A 269 -4.18 3.02 2.15
C LEU A 269 -5.38 3.37 3.04
N LEU A 270 -6.30 4.19 2.53
CA LEU A 270 -7.53 4.58 3.23
C LEU A 270 -8.46 3.38 3.43
N PHE A 271 -8.68 2.57 2.41
CA PHE A 271 -9.51 1.35 2.45
C PHE A 271 -9.06 0.40 3.55
N ARG A 272 -7.77 0.02 3.57
CA ARG A 272 -7.23 -0.85 4.63
C ARG A 272 -7.43 -0.25 6.02
N THR A 273 -7.14 1.03 6.16
CA THR A 273 -7.23 1.74 7.46
C THR A 273 -8.67 1.80 7.97
N VAL A 274 -9.60 2.20 7.11
CA VAL A 274 -11.03 2.35 7.47
C VAL A 274 -11.66 0.99 7.74
N THR A 275 -11.39 -0.02 6.91
CA THR A 275 -11.91 -1.39 7.08
C THR A 275 -11.50 -1.96 8.44
N LYS A 276 -10.21 -1.87 8.79
CA LYS A 276 -9.72 -2.33 10.10
C LYS A 276 -10.39 -1.58 11.26
N GLN A 277 -10.49 -0.26 11.18
CA GLN A 277 -11.12 0.56 12.23
C GLN A 277 -12.61 0.30 12.34
N PHE A 278 -13.30 0.13 11.22
CA PHE A 278 -14.72 -0.17 11.16
C PHE A 278 -15.05 -1.51 11.81
N CYS A 279 -14.31 -2.55 11.47
CA CYS A 279 -14.44 -3.90 12.04
C CYS A 279 -14.10 -3.91 13.53
N ALA A 280 -12.99 -3.28 13.93
CA ALA A 280 -12.55 -3.22 15.32
C ALA A 280 -13.58 -2.57 16.24
N ALA A 281 -14.22 -1.46 15.79
CA ALA A 281 -15.27 -0.79 16.53
C ALA A 281 -16.55 -1.64 16.75
N ARG A 282 -16.64 -2.78 16.06
CA ARG A 282 -17.78 -3.71 16.10
C ARG A 282 -17.43 -5.11 16.62
N GLY A 283 -16.29 -5.24 17.32
CA GLY A 283 -15.85 -6.51 17.91
C GLY A 283 -15.30 -7.51 16.89
N HIS A 284 -14.90 -7.03 15.72
CA HIS A 284 -14.35 -7.86 14.65
C HIS A 284 -12.90 -7.45 14.33
N HIS A 285 -12.21 -8.30 13.60
CA HIS A 285 -10.87 -8.05 13.13
C HIS A 285 -10.80 -8.28 11.62
N ALA A 286 -10.39 -7.25 10.90
CA ALA A 286 -10.04 -7.33 9.49
C ALA A 286 -8.54 -7.48 9.33
N SER A 287 -8.10 -8.42 8.50
CA SER A 287 -6.69 -8.63 8.19
C SER A 287 -6.47 -8.73 6.69
N PHE A 288 -5.46 -8.00 6.23
CA PHE A 288 -4.96 -8.06 4.85
C PHE A 288 -3.74 -9.00 4.73
N MET A 289 -3.45 -9.80 5.75
CA MET A 289 -2.45 -10.86 5.69
C MET A 289 -2.83 -11.86 4.60
N SER A 290 -1.89 -12.22 3.74
CA SER A 290 -2.17 -13.05 2.57
C SER A 290 -2.71 -14.43 2.94
N HIS A 291 -2.12 -15.10 3.92
CA HIS A 291 -2.56 -16.43 4.36
C HIS A 291 -2.58 -16.52 5.90
N PRO A 292 -3.69 -16.14 6.56
CA PRO A 292 -3.79 -16.23 8.02
C PRO A 292 -3.84 -17.67 8.52
N ALA A 293 -3.44 -17.89 9.77
CA ALA A 293 -3.50 -19.20 10.43
C ALA A 293 -4.94 -19.52 10.88
N LEU A 294 -5.86 -19.61 9.93
CA LEU A 294 -7.23 -20.06 10.13
C LEU A 294 -7.40 -21.43 9.49
N ASP A 295 -8.24 -22.28 10.07
CA ASP A 295 -8.55 -23.57 9.47
C ASP A 295 -9.28 -23.35 8.15
N SER A 296 -8.83 -24.03 7.09
CA SER A 296 -9.35 -23.91 5.72
C SER A 296 -9.22 -22.52 5.09
N ALA A 297 -8.28 -21.70 5.56
CA ALA A 297 -8.00 -20.42 4.90
C ALA A 297 -7.50 -20.63 3.46
N ASP A 298 -8.04 -19.84 2.54
CA ASP A 298 -7.47 -19.67 1.22
C ASP A 298 -6.56 -18.43 1.17
N PRO A 299 -5.48 -18.45 0.37
CA PRO A 299 -4.60 -17.30 0.27
C PRO A 299 -5.24 -16.10 -0.43
N SER A 300 -5.14 -14.93 0.18
CA SER A 300 -5.61 -13.66 -0.38
C SER A 300 -4.59 -13.02 -1.31
N GLY A 301 -5.07 -12.49 -2.43
CA GLY A 301 -4.32 -11.73 -3.41
C GLY A 301 -4.74 -10.26 -3.50
N TRP A 302 -3.91 -9.48 -4.14
CA TRP A 302 -4.24 -8.15 -4.64
C TRP A 302 -3.94 -8.12 -6.14
N HIS A 303 -5.00 -8.19 -6.95
CA HIS A 303 -4.87 -8.07 -8.39
C HIS A 303 -4.86 -6.59 -8.79
N LEU A 304 -3.86 -6.19 -9.57
CA LEU A 304 -3.73 -4.82 -10.05
C LEU A 304 -4.10 -4.77 -11.53
N ASN A 305 -5.25 -4.19 -11.82
CA ASN A 305 -5.73 -3.94 -13.18
C ASN A 305 -5.14 -2.61 -13.66
N GLN A 306 -4.55 -2.58 -14.85
CA GLN A 306 -3.87 -1.40 -15.36
C GLN A 306 -4.03 -1.23 -16.87
N SER A 307 -4.20 0.01 -17.28
CA SER A 307 -4.16 0.46 -18.67
C SER A 307 -3.54 1.85 -18.77
N VAL A 308 -3.22 2.29 -19.97
CA VAL A 308 -2.61 3.61 -20.21
C VAL A 308 -3.45 4.38 -21.21
N ILE A 309 -3.84 5.57 -20.82
CA ILE A 309 -4.67 6.46 -21.63
C ILE A 309 -3.79 7.56 -22.24
N GLU A 310 -3.91 7.79 -23.53
CA GLU A 310 -3.35 8.96 -24.22
C GLU A 310 -4.18 10.19 -23.89
N ARG A 311 -3.61 11.18 -23.19
CA ARG A 311 -4.36 12.34 -22.69
C ARG A 311 -5.02 13.17 -23.78
N ALA A 312 -4.35 13.31 -24.93
CA ALA A 312 -4.83 14.16 -26.02
C ALA A 312 -6.11 13.63 -26.70
N THR A 313 -6.27 12.30 -26.77
CA THR A 313 -7.34 11.64 -27.51
C THR A 313 -8.33 10.92 -26.60
N GLY A 314 -7.95 10.59 -25.35
CA GLY A 314 -8.69 9.70 -24.46
C GLY A 314 -8.59 8.22 -24.86
N ARG A 315 -7.77 7.88 -25.86
CA ARG A 315 -7.60 6.51 -26.36
C ARG A 315 -6.84 5.65 -25.35
N ASN A 316 -7.34 4.43 -25.11
CA ASN A 316 -6.58 3.42 -24.37
C ASN A 316 -5.48 2.84 -25.28
N LEU A 317 -4.22 2.95 -24.88
CA LEU A 317 -3.08 2.47 -25.65
C LEU A 317 -3.08 0.95 -25.88
N PHE A 318 -3.78 0.19 -25.02
CA PHE A 318 -3.83 -1.27 -25.12
C PHE A 318 -4.93 -1.76 -26.07
N GLU A 319 -5.80 -0.82 -26.52
CA GLU A 319 -6.90 -1.14 -27.41
C GLU A 319 -6.42 -1.72 -28.74
N ALA A 320 -7.02 -2.83 -29.14
CA ALA A 320 -6.84 -3.45 -30.44
C ALA A 320 -8.17 -3.98 -30.98
N GLU A 321 -8.29 -4.05 -32.30
CA GLU A 321 -9.39 -4.77 -32.95
C GLU A 321 -9.20 -6.28 -32.79
N GLY A 322 -10.28 -7.01 -32.56
CA GLY A 322 -10.25 -8.46 -32.48
C GLY A 322 -11.06 -9.05 -31.31
N PRO A 323 -10.89 -10.33 -31.01
CA PRO A 323 -11.56 -10.98 -29.90
C PRO A 323 -11.03 -10.46 -28.55
N SER A 324 -11.73 -10.81 -27.46
CA SER A 324 -11.30 -10.49 -26.09
C SER A 324 -9.81 -10.85 -25.87
N GLY A 325 -9.06 -9.93 -25.26
CA GLY A 325 -7.64 -10.11 -25.01
C GLY A 325 -6.71 -9.79 -26.19
N SER A 326 -7.24 -9.27 -27.30
CA SER A 326 -6.40 -8.65 -28.33
C SER A 326 -5.72 -7.42 -27.75
N MET A 327 -4.42 -7.30 -27.96
CA MET A 327 -3.61 -6.15 -27.53
C MET A 327 -2.94 -5.43 -28.69
N SER A 328 -2.86 -4.12 -28.59
CA SER A 328 -2.04 -3.28 -29.47
C SER A 328 -0.56 -3.64 -29.34
N PRO A 329 0.29 -3.21 -30.28
CA PRO A 329 1.74 -3.32 -30.14
C PRO A 329 2.27 -2.65 -28.86
N GLU A 330 1.68 -1.50 -28.46
CA GLU A 330 2.02 -0.78 -27.23
C GLU A 330 1.66 -1.57 -25.99
N GLY A 331 0.45 -2.17 -25.94
CA GLY A 331 0.01 -3.03 -24.84
C GLY A 331 0.90 -4.26 -24.71
N LYS A 332 1.31 -4.86 -25.83
CA LYS A 332 2.23 -5.98 -25.82
C LYS A 332 3.63 -5.59 -25.32
N ALA A 333 4.19 -4.48 -25.81
CA ALA A 333 5.47 -3.98 -25.33
C ALA A 333 5.45 -3.66 -23.83
N TYR A 334 4.33 -3.11 -23.35
CA TYR A 334 4.10 -2.88 -21.93
C TYR A 334 4.12 -4.20 -21.13
N ALA A 335 3.36 -5.21 -21.57
CA ALA A 335 3.30 -6.52 -20.92
C ALA A 335 4.66 -7.23 -20.90
N ASP A 336 5.36 -7.27 -22.04
CA ASP A 336 6.66 -7.89 -22.16
C ASP A 336 7.69 -7.21 -21.23
N SER A 337 7.63 -5.89 -21.08
CA SER A 337 8.49 -5.15 -20.15
C SER A 337 8.15 -5.44 -18.68
N LEU A 338 6.87 -5.60 -18.33
CA LEU A 338 6.48 -6.05 -16.99
C LEU A 338 7.13 -7.41 -16.63
N LEU A 339 7.24 -8.33 -17.60
CA LEU A 339 7.89 -9.63 -17.40
C LEU A 339 9.42 -9.50 -17.26
N ASP A 340 10.04 -8.62 -18.04
CA ASP A 340 11.49 -8.36 -17.98
C ASP A 340 11.91 -7.80 -16.61
N TRP A 341 11.09 -6.94 -16.01
CA TRP A 341 11.31 -6.35 -14.69
C TRP A 341 10.78 -7.20 -13.52
N ALA A 342 10.06 -8.27 -13.80
CA ALA A 342 9.30 -9.00 -12.80
C ALA A 342 10.17 -9.44 -11.60
N ARG A 343 11.33 -10.02 -11.83
CA ARG A 343 12.20 -10.51 -10.74
C ARG A 343 12.84 -9.39 -9.94
N ASP A 344 13.24 -8.31 -10.60
CA ASP A 344 13.91 -7.17 -9.98
C ASP A 344 13.01 -6.42 -9.01
N LEU A 345 11.70 -6.39 -9.30
CA LEU A 345 10.70 -5.62 -8.55
C LEU A 345 9.69 -6.50 -7.79
N PHE A 346 9.82 -7.84 -7.85
CA PHE A 346 8.86 -8.78 -7.26
C PHE A 346 8.60 -8.54 -5.78
N MET A 347 9.64 -8.21 -5.03
CA MET A 347 9.58 -7.92 -3.60
C MET A 347 8.64 -6.74 -3.27
N LEU A 348 8.41 -5.82 -4.20
CA LEU A 348 7.51 -4.68 -4.00
C LEU A 348 6.03 -5.08 -4.11
N SER A 349 5.73 -6.17 -4.84
CA SER A 349 4.38 -6.74 -4.94
C SER A 349 4.12 -7.83 -3.90
N VAL A 350 5.15 -8.56 -3.46
CA VAL A 350 5.07 -9.62 -2.44
C VAL A 350 6.12 -9.38 -1.36
N PRO A 351 5.91 -8.39 -0.47
CA PRO A 351 6.94 -7.95 0.47
C PRO A 351 7.01 -8.73 1.78
N THR A 352 6.12 -9.71 2.04
CA THR A 352 6.11 -10.46 3.31
C THR A 352 6.53 -11.91 3.12
N VAL A 353 7.05 -12.55 4.18
CA VAL A 353 7.31 -13.99 4.16
C VAL A 353 6.03 -14.78 3.86
N ASN A 354 4.90 -14.27 4.33
CA ASN A 354 3.60 -14.93 4.23
C ASN A 354 3.02 -14.91 2.81
N GLY A 355 3.28 -13.87 2.03
CA GLY A 355 2.78 -13.76 0.64
C GLY A 355 3.25 -14.89 -0.27
N TYR A 356 4.43 -15.45 -0.01
CA TYR A 356 4.98 -16.57 -0.79
C TYR A 356 4.24 -17.89 -0.56
N ARG A 357 3.46 -18.02 0.50
CA ARG A 357 2.60 -19.19 0.72
C ARG A 357 1.55 -19.32 -0.37
N ARG A 358 1.01 -18.20 -0.84
CA ARG A 358 0.08 -18.15 -1.96
C ARG A 358 0.72 -18.67 -3.26
N LEU A 359 1.99 -18.36 -3.50
CA LEU A 359 2.71 -18.68 -4.73
C LEU A 359 3.34 -20.08 -4.73
N ALA A 360 3.58 -20.66 -3.54
CA ALA A 360 4.20 -21.98 -3.38
C ALA A 360 3.19 -23.13 -3.55
N ALA A 361 1.90 -22.84 -3.68
CA ALA A 361 0.91 -23.84 -3.42
C ALA A 361 0.46 -24.64 -4.62
N HIS A 362 0.02 -25.81 -4.30
CA HIS A 362 -0.88 -26.69 -5.02
C HIS A 362 -2.26 -26.06 -5.29
N HIS A 363 -2.44 -24.79 -4.97
CA HIS A 363 -3.68 -24.01 -5.13
C HIS A 363 -3.53 -23.12 -6.35
N THR A 364 -3.92 -23.46 -7.23
CA THR A 364 -4.80 -23.41 -8.33
C THR A 364 -4.86 -22.11 -9.18
N LEU A 365 -4.97 -20.90 -8.65
CA LEU A 365 -5.13 -19.68 -9.43
C LEU A 365 -4.08 -18.60 -9.12
N ALA A 366 -3.14 -18.86 -8.21
CA ALA A 366 -2.00 -18.00 -8.01
C ALA A 366 -0.92 -18.30 -9.06
N PRO A 367 -0.31 -17.28 -9.65
CA PRO A 367 0.72 -17.46 -10.68
C PRO A 367 1.99 -18.09 -10.09
N THR A 368 2.46 -19.16 -10.71
CA THR A 368 3.74 -19.82 -10.33
C THR A 368 4.86 -19.52 -11.30
N ARG A 369 4.55 -18.92 -12.45
CA ARG A 369 5.49 -18.63 -13.53
C ARG A 369 5.35 -17.20 -14.03
N ILE A 370 6.47 -16.65 -14.46
CA ILE A 370 6.53 -15.34 -15.11
C ILE A 370 6.06 -15.51 -16.56
N GLY A 371 4.95 -14.86 -16.90
CA GLY A 371 4.38 -14.93 -18.25
C GLY A 371 3.01 -14.24 -18.31
N TRP A 372 2.54 -13.98 -19.52
CA TRP A 372 1.20 -13.47 -19.75
C TRP A 372 0.36 -14.43 -20.61
N ARG A 373 -0.94 -14.41 -20.40
CA ARG A 373 -1.94 -15.15 -21.19
C ARG A 373 -3.24 -14.36 -21.29
N VAL A 374 -4.01 -14.68 -22.32
CA VAL A 374 -5.34 -14.09 -22.52
C VAL A 374 -6.36 -14.88 -21.70
N GLU A 375 -7.15 -14.19 -20.88
CA GLU A 375 -8.25 -14.73 -20.07
C GLU A 375 -7.88 -15.96 -19.20
N ASP A 376 -6.61 -16.06 -18.79
CA ASP A 376 -6.09 -17.19 -18.01
C ASP A 376 -5.70 -16.70 -16.60
N ARG A 377 -6.45 -17.11 -15.59
CA ARG A 377 -6.22 -16.74 -14.18
C ARG A 377 -4.97 -17.37 -13.55
N SER A 378 -4.37 -18.38 -14.18
CA SER A 378 -3.12 -18.97 -13.71
C SER A 378 -1.88 -18.17 -14.13
N ALA A 379 -2.03 -17.23 -15.07
CA ALA A 379 -0.93 -16.41 -15.56
C ALA A 379 -0.56 -15.28 -14.59
N MET A 380 0.70 -14.88 -14.58
CA MET A 380 1.16 -13.71 -13.84
C MET A 380 0.46 -12.43 -14.33
N LEU A 381 0.45 -12.25 -15.65
CA LEU A 381 -0.30 -11.18 -16.30
C LEU A 381 -1.42 -11.80 -17.11
N ARG A 382 -2.65 -11.47 -16.75
CA ARG A 382 -3.85 -11.82 -17.50
C ARG A 382 -4.25 -10.65 -18.37
N ILE A 383 -4.40 -10.90 -19.65
CA ILE A 383 -4.87 -9.90 -20.62
C ILE A 383 -6.38 -9.99 -20.70
N VAL A 384 -7.07 -8.90 -20.48
CA VAL A 384 -8.53 -8.88 -20.30
C VAL A 384 -9.16 -7.75 -21.10
N GLY A 385 -10.39 -7.94 -21.52
CA GLY A 385 -11.22 -6.92 -22.13
C GLY A 385 -10.98 -6.72 -23.61
N THR A 386 -11.71 -5.76 -24.18
CA THR A 386 -11.67 -5.35 -25.59
C THR A 386 -11.90 -3.86 -25.71
N GLY A 387 -11.46 -3.24 -26.81
CA GLY A 387 -11.67 -1.83 -27.07
C GLY A 387 -11.17 -0.96 -25.92
N ALA A 388 -11.91 0.07 -25.55
CA ALA A 388 -11.55 0.96 -24.45
C ALA A 388 -11.40 0.26 -23.08
N GLY A 389 -11.96 -0.94 -22.91
CA GLY A 389 -11.86 -1.76 -21.70
C GLY A 389 -10.65 -2.71 -21.66
N ALA A 390 -9.79 -2.71 -22.68
CA ALA A 390 -8.61 -3.57 -22.72
C ALA A 390 -7.64 -3.18 -21.59
N HIS A 391 -7.21 -4.15 -20.79
CA HIS A 391 -6.30 -3.91 -19.67
C HIS A 391 -5.46 -5.15 -19.34
N ILE A 392 -4.44 -4.95 -18.54
CA ILE A 392 -3.57 -5.99 -18.00
C ILE A 392 -3.86 -6.13 -16.51
N GLU A 393 -4.22 -7.31 -16.07
CA GLU A 393 -4.37 -7.70 -14.68
C GLU A 393 -3.09 -8.38 -14.21
N ASN A 394 -2.36 -7.77 -13.29
CA ASN A 394 -1.23 -8.43 -12.61
C ASN A 394 -1.72 -9.13 -11.35
N ARG A 395 -1.53 -10.45 -11.29
CA ARG A 395 -2.12 -11.32 -10.28
C ARG A 395 -1.16 -11.78 -9.17
N VAL A 396 0.08 -11.28 -9.15
CA VAL A 396 1.08 -11.72 -8.14
C VAL A 396 0.94 -11.03 -6.80
N GLY A 397 0.41 -9.81 -6.75
CA GLY A 397 0.41 -8.96 -5.57
C GLY A 397 -0.26 -9.58 -4.34
N GLU A 398 0.24 -9.21 -3.17
CA GLU A 398 -0.40 -9.53 -1.90
C GLU A 398 -1.05 -8.29 -1.26
N PRO A 399 -2.13 -8.45 -0.47
CA PRO A 399 -2.82 -7.31 0.13
C PRO A 399 -1.98 -6.51 1.14
N CYS A 400 -0.87 -7.09 1.64
CA CYS A 400 0.12 -6.42 2.50
C CYS A 400 1.03 -5.45 1.74
N ALA A 401 1.09 -5.50 0.41
CA ALA A 401 2.02 -4.69 -0.37
C ALA A 401 1.83 -3.18 -0.10
N ASN A 402 2.95 -2.45 -0.10
CA ASN A 402 2.91 -0.99 -0.05
C ASN A 402 2.25 -0.47 -1.33
N PRO A 403 1.10 0.24 -1.25
CA PRO A 403 0.32 0.58 -2.43
C PRO A 403 1.08 1.48 -3.40
N TYR A 404 1.87 2.41 -2.89
CA TYR A 404 2.66 3.31 -3.71
C TYR A 404 3.78 2.58 -4.45
N LEU A 405 4.51 1.71 -3.74
CA LEU A 405 5.64 0.98 -4.33
C LEU A 405 5.19 -0.12 -5.28
N ASN A 406 4.09 -0.84 -4.96
CA ASN A 406 3.55 -1.87 -5.85
C ASN A 406 3.06 -1.27 -7.17
N ILE A 407 2.27 -0.18 -7.10
CA ILE A 407 1.78 0.50 -8.31
C ILE A 407 2.93 1.14 -9.08
N ALA A 408 3.85 1.84 -8.39
CA ALA A 408 5.01 2.44 -9.03
C ALA A 408 5.90 1.43 -9.77
N ALA A 409 6.12 0.26 -9.16
CA ALA A 409 6.93 -0.81 -9.76
C ALA A 409 6.36 -1.27 -11.11
N GLN A 410 5.07 -1.50 -11.17
CA GLN A 410 4.40 -1.97 -12.37
C GLN A 410 4.33 -0.88 -13.44
N LEU A 411 3.95 0.33 -13.06
CA LEU A 411 3.89 1.45 -13.99
C LEU A 411 5.27 1.83 -14.54
N PHE A 412 6.29 1.84 -13.69
CA PHE A 412 7.67 2.09 -14.15
C PHE A 412 8.12 1.03 -15.15
N ALA A 413 7.96 -0.26 -14.82
CA ALA A 413 8.31 -1.35 -15.71
C ALA A 413 7.57 -1.25 -17.06
N GLY A 414 6.26 -1.01 -17.04
CA GLY A 414 5.46 -0.86 -18.24
C GLY A 414 5.89 0.34 -19.10
N LEU A 415 6.26 1.46 -18.46
CA LEU A 415 6.73 2.67 -19.14
C LEU A 415 8.04 2.43 -19.91
N GLN A 416 8.93 1.57 -19.39
CA GLN A 416 10.17 1.20 -20.10
C GLN A 416 9.83 0.51 -21.43
N GLY A 417 8.80 -0.35 -21.47
CA GLY A 417 8.32 -0.97 -22.71
C GLY A 417 7.78 0.05 -23.71
N LEU A 418 6.97 1.03 -23.25
CA LEU A 418 6.43 2.09 -24.10
C LEU A 418 7.53 3.05 -24.63
N ALA A 419 8.66 3.14 -23.94
CA ALA A 419 9.79 3.97 -24.38
C ALA A 419 10.64 3.34 -25.48
N GLY A 420 10.29 2.14 -25.96
CA GLY A 420 11.10 1.42 -26.94
C GLY A 420 12.40 0.86 -26.34
N GLY A 421 12.49 0.80 -25.00
CA GLY A 421 13.50 0.01 -24.31
C GLY A 421 13.35 -1.42 -24.83
N ALA A 422 14.39 -1.96 -25.46
CA ALA A 422 14.36 -3.34 -25.88
C ALA A 422 13.94 -4.17 -24.66
N ALA A 423 12.88 -4.96 -24.80
CA ALA A 423 12.76 -6.13 -23.98
C ALA A 423 14.12 -6.82 -24.12
N GLY A 424 14.94 -6.79 -23.07
CA GLY A 424 16.13 -7.62 -23.03
C GLY A 424 15.69 -9.03 -23.40
N ASP A 425 16.56 -9.98 -23.48
CA ASP A 425 16.20 -11.37 -23.73
C ASP A 425 15.17 -11.85 -22.68
N ALA A 426 13.95 -11.25 -22.75
CA ALA A 426 12.85 -11.63 -21.87
C ALA A 426 12.62 -13.12 -22.08
N PRO A 427 12.69 -13.94 -21.04
CA PRO A 427 12.50 -15.37 -21.17
C PRO A 427 11.15 -15.62 -21.83
N ALA A 428 11.09 -16.67 -22.65
CA ALA A 428 9.82 -17.03 -23.26
C ALA A 428 8.74 -17.15 -22.18
N PRO A 429 7.52 -16.63 -22.40
CA PRO A 429 6.48 -16.62 -21.39
C PRO A 429 6.25 -18.01 -20.77
N GLY A 430 6.42 -18.11 -19.45
CA GLY A 430 6.23 -19.35 -18.70
C GLY A 430 7.48 -20.21 -18.47
N GLU A 431 8.65 -19.81 -18.90
CA GLU A 431 9.90 -20.56 -18.65
C GLU A 431 10.41 -20.32 -17.22
N LEU A 432 10.33 -19.12 -16.69
CA LEU A 432 10.81 -18.81 -15.36
C LEU A 432 9.74 -18.96 -14.29
N LEU A 433 10.14 -19.52 -13.16
CA LEU A 433 9.32 -19.50 -11.95
C LEU A 433 9.34 -18.10 -11.31
N VAL A 434 8.23 -17.70 -10.69
CA VAL A 434 8.24 -16.58 -9.76
C VAL A 434 9.14 -16.92 -8.54
N PRO A 435 9.72 -15.94 -7.86
CA PRO A 435 10.44 -16.20 -6.62
C PRO A 435 9.58 -16.96 -5.61
N GLN A 436 10.17 -17.92 -4.91
CA GLN A 436 9.46 -18.85 -4.02
C GLN A 436 9.59 -18.48 -2.53
N SER A 437 10.33 -17.43 -2.21
CA SER A 437 10.50 -16.92 -0.86
C SER A 437 10.91 -15.46 -0.85
N LEU A 438 10.67 -14.77 0.27
CA LEU A 438 11.12 -13.39 0.44
C LEU A 438 12.65 -13.29 0.33
N ARG A 439 13.40 -14.32 0.78
CA ARG A 439 14.86 -14.39 0.60
C ARG A 439 15.24 -14.34 -0.87
N GLN A 440 14.64 -15.16 -1.71
CA GLN A 440 14.93 -15.16 -3.16
C GLN A 440 14.56 -13.83 -3.83
N SER A 441 13.45 -13.22 -3.45
CA SER A 441 13.06 -11.91 -3.96
C SER A 441 14.00 -10.81 -3.51
N LEU A 442 14.45 -10.84 -2.27
CA LEU A 442 15.43 -9.89 -1.74
C LEU A 442 16.77 -9.99 -2.47
N GLU A 443 17.24 -11.21 -2.73
CA GLU A 443 18.46 -11.46 -3.50
C GLU A 443 18.34 -10.91 -4.93
N ALA A 444 17.22 -11.17 -5.61
CA ALA A 444 16.95 -10.64 -6.94
C ALA A 444 16.86 -9.10 -6.94
N PHE A 445 16.17 -8.51 -5.95
CA PHE A 445 16.04 -7.08 -5.78
C PHE A 445 17.39 -6.38 -5.58
N ARG A 446 18.28 -6.97 -4.76
CA ARG A 446 19.64 -6.43 -4.51
C ARG A 446 20.54 -6.52 -5.72
N ALA A 447 20.48 -7.62 -6.47
CA ALA A 447 21.31 -7.87 -7.64
C ALA A 447 20.76 -7.18 -8.91
N GLY A 448 19.48 -6.78 -8.90
CA GLY A 448 18.76 -6.28 -10.05
C GLY A 448 18.80 -4.76 -10.20
N ARG A 449 17.81 -4.25 -10.92
CA ARG A 449 17.74 -2.86 -11.40
C ARG A 449 16.81 -1.98 -10.53
N ALA A 450 16.38 -2.44 -9.36
CA ALA A 450 15.39 -1.73 -8.53
C ALA A 450 15.75 -0.28 -8.21
N ALA A 451 17.05 0.04 -8.12
CA ALA A 451 17.54 1.40 -7.88
C ALA A 451 17.19 2.39 -9.01
N GLN A 452 16.89 1.92 -10.22
CA GLN A 452 16.43 2.79 -11.32
C GLN A 452 15.03 3.37 -11.04
N LEU A 453 14.19 2.62 -10.34
CA LEU A 453 12.89 3.10 -9.88
C LEU A 453 13.01 3.90 -8.57
N LEU A 454 13.67 3.31 -7.57
CA LEU A 454 13.57 3.75 -6.19
C LEU A 454 14.64 4.80 -5.82
N GLY A 455 15.73 4.83 -6.55
CA GLY A 455 16.98 5.49 -6.13
C GLY A 455 17.75 4.64 -5.11
N THR A 456 19.05 4.95 -4.97
CA THR A 456 19.95 4.20 -4.08
C THR A 456 19.50 4.22 -2.61
N PRO A 457 19.06 5.36 -2.03
CA PRO A 457 18.69 5.41 -0.62
C PRO A 457 17.52 4.47 -0.26
N LEU A 458 16.43 4.53 -1.00
CA LEU A 458 15.27 3.70 -0.70
C LEU A 458 15.54 2.22 -0.97
N THR A 459 16.31 1.90 -2.02
CA THR A 459 16.74 0.53 -2.30
C THR A 459 17.57 -0.05 -1.16
N ALA A 460 18.53 0.72 -0.65
CA ALA A 460 19.36 0.32 0.50
C ALA A 460 18.51 0.16 1.78
N CYS A 461 17.60 1.11 2.03
CA CYS A 461 16.70 1.06 3.16
C CYS A 461 15.81 -0.20 3.14
N LEU A 462 15.08 -0.43 2.05
CA LEU A 462 14.22 -1.62 1.89
C LEU A 462 15.03 -2.92 1.99
N THR A 463 16.25 -2.95 1.47
CA THR A 463 17.15 -4.09 1.61
C THR A 463 17.42 -4.40 3.08
N LYS A 464 17.80 -3.39 3.88
CA LYS A 464 18.06 -3.57 5.33
C LYS A 464 16.81 -4.00 6.09
N LEU A 465 15.67 -3.38 5.81
CA LEU A 465 14.39 -3.72 6.43
C LEU A 465 14.02 -5.19 6.17
N LYS A 466 14.12 -5.63 4.92
CA LYS A 466 13.76 -7.00 4.53
C LYS A 466 14.81 -8.04 4.94
N GLU A 467 16.07 -7.69 4.98
CA GLU A 467 17.12 -8.56 5.54
C GLU A 467 16.88 -8.84 7.03
N SER A 468 16.52 -7.81 7.80
CA SER A 468 16.15 -7.95 9.22
C SER A 468 14.96 -8.89 9.39
N GLU A 469 13.87 -8.65 8.65
CA GLU A 469 12.66 -9.45 8.69
C GLU A 469 12.92 -10.93 8.36
N VAL A 470 13.61 -11.19 7.24
CA VAL A 470 13.96 -12.55 6.81
C VAL A 470 14.87 -13.24 7.83
N SER A 471 15.87 -12.55 8.36
CA SER A 471 16.81 -13.13 9.34
C SER A 471 16.11 -13.49 10.66
N ARG A 472 15.18 -12.66 11.12
CA ARG A 472 14.35 -12.97 12.32
C ARG A 472 13.46 -14.19 12.06
N TYR A 473 12.86 -14.29 10.88
CA TYR A 473 12.04 -15.45 10.51
C TYR A 473 12.87 -16.74 10.43
N GLU A 474 14.00 -16.72 9.74
CA GLU A 474 14.90 -17.87 9.59
C GLU A 474 15.45 -18.33 10.95
N THR A 475 15.82 -17.39 11.83
CA THR A 475 16.24 -17.68 13.20
C THR A 475 15.14 -18.38 13.99
N TRP A 476 13.90 -17.89 13.88
CA TRP A 476 12.76 -18.53 14.52
C TRP A 476 12.51 -19.94 13.98
N CYS A 477 12.58 -20.14 12.65
CA CYS A 477 12.42 -21.45 12.02
C CYS A 477 13.48 -22.46 12.49
N ALA A 478 14.72 -22.02 12.67
CA ALA A 478 15.79 -22.87 13.18
C ALA A 478 15.59 -23.33 14.64
N GLN A 479 14.88 -22.52 15.42
CA GLN A 479 14.58 -22.80 16.84
C GLN A 479 13.27 -23.57 17.06
N ASN A 480 12.39 -23.60 16.04
CA ASN A 480 11.06 -24.18 16.13
C ASN A 480 10.85 -25.17 14.97
N SER A 481 10.29 -26.34 15.27
CA SER A 481 9.92 -27.30 14.22
C SER A 481 8.73 -26.73 13.43
N SER A 482 9.01 -25.99 12.35
CA SER A 482 7.98 -25.42 11.49
C SER A 482 7.50 -26.45 10.46
N ARG A 483 6.20 -26.46 10.15
CA ARG A 483 5.65 -27.19 9.03
C ARG A 483 5.61 -26.26 7.82
N PRO A 484 6.30 -26.58 6.72
CA PRO A 484 6.39 -25.67 5.56
C PRO A 484 5.06 -25.46 4.84
N ASP A 485 4.08 -26.34 5.07
CA ASP A 485 2.73 -26.32 4.46
C ASP A 485 1.71 -25.45 5.20
N ARG A 486 2.08 -24.86 6.35
CA ARG A 486 1.17 -24.04 7.16
C ARG A 486 1.78 -22.70 7.55
N THR A 487 0.91 -21.72 7.69
CA THR A 487 1.27 -20.42 8.29
C THR A 487 1.79 -20.63 9.71
N THR A 488 2.98 -20.13 9.97
CA THR A 488 3.63 -20.28 11.27
C THR A 488 3.08 -19.30 12.30
N GLN A 489 3.31 -19.60 13.59
CA GLN A 489 2.99 -18.65 14.66
C GLN A 489 3.79 -17.34 14.53
N TRP A 490 5.00 -17.39 13.96
CA TRP A 490 5.80 -16.21 13.71
C TRP A 490 5.10 -15.28 12.70
N GLU A 491 4.65 -15.81 11.56
CA GLU A 491 3.93 -15.06 10.55
C GLU A 491 2.62 -14.48 11.09
N GLN A 492 1.87 -15.29 11.86
CA GLN A 492 0.61 -14.84 12.46
C GLN A 492 0.82 -13.67 13.43
N ARG A 493 1.88 -13.68 14.22
CA ARG A 493 2.23 -12.60 15.15
C ARG A 493 2.75 -11.37 14.43
N GLU A 494 3.50 -11.56 13.34
CA GLU A 494 4.12 -10.48 12.58
C GLU A 494 3.08 -9.68 11.79
N TYR A 495 2.17 -10.37 11.09
CA TYR A 495 1.36 -9.73 10.04
C TYR A 495 -0.12 -9.62 10.36
N PHE A 496 -0.71 -10.58 11.08
CA PHE A 496 -2.17 -10.67 11.19
C PHE A 496 -2.83 -9.45 11.86
N GLY A 497 -2.18 -8.88 12.86
CA GLY A 497 -2.64 -7.67 13.52
C GLY A 497 -2.19 -6.38 12.84
N ALA A 498 -1.04 -6.38 12.17
CA ALA A 498 -0.46 -5.19 11.54
C ALA A 498 -1.19 -4.82 10.23
N TYR A 499 -1.40 -5.79 9.38
CA TYR A 499 -2.05 -5.63 8.07
C TYR A 499 -3.53 -5.97 8.08
#